data_3d7112bc7ca9b2aac2c5730a48786a9f
#
_entry.id   3d7112bc7ca9b2aac2c5730a48786a9f
#
_cell.length_a   1.000
_cell.length_b   1.000
_cell.length_c   1.000
_cell.angle_alpha   90.00
_cell.angle_beta   90.00
_cell.angle_gamma   90.00
#
_symmetry.space_group_name_H-M   'P 1'
#
loop_
_entity.id
_entity.type
_entity.pdbx_description
1 polymer ?
#
loop_
_entity_poly.entity_id
_entity_poly.type
_entity_poly.pdbx_seq_one_letter_code
_entity_poly.pdbx_strand_id
1 'polypeptide(L)'
;MATIRLDCKVLDRTLLILDIFAGRAVTGEGKLQVELAQLRYRASRLSGMGRAMSRLGGGIGTRGPGEKKLETDRRLIRERISRLKRELKDVEKHRELIRGQRARSGLKVAALVGYTSAGKSSIENALTDAGILEDAMLFSTLDTTTRSLMLDATQEILITDTVGFIRKLPHHLVEAFKSTLEEARYADILIHVVDASSPDMDMQMHVVYETLRELGAEGKPVITLFNKQDLLAENGTQRDFRADYSIGTSARTGQGLDELRTALLEILRRDQIYIERLYSFDEAWKTQLIRSRGQLVSEEYLPEGISIKAYVPGEIYGKV
;
A
#
# COMPACT_ATOMS: atom_id res chain seq x y z
N MET A 1 -0.82 -12.96 43.63
CA MET A 1 -0.10 -12.85 42.35
C MET A 1 1.33 -12.43 42.65
N ALA A 2 2.32 -13.28 42.38
CA ALA A 2 3.72 -12.96 42.58
C ALA A 2 4.17 -11.92 41.54
N THR A 3 4.66 -10.78 41.99
CA THR A 3 5.21 -9.73 41.11
C THR A 3 6.64 -10.12 40.80
N ILE A 4 6.91 -10.59 39.60
CA ILE A 4 8.26 -10.82 39.12
C ILE A 4 8.90 -9.46 38.86
N ARG A 5 9.93 -9.08 39.61
CA ARG A 5 10.78 -7.91 39.32
C ARG A 5 11.86 -8.34 38.34
N LEU A 6 11.83 -7.77 37.14
CA LEU A 6 12.87 -7.94 36.15
C LEU A 6 13.76 -6.69 36.16
N ASP A 7 15.06 -6.87 36.22
CA ASP A 7 16.06 -5.78 36.14
C ASP A 7 16.35 -5.41 34.64
N CYS A 8 15.36 -5.52 33.80
CA CYS A 8 15.44 -5.18 32.37
C CYS A 8 14.25 -4.34 31.94
N LYS A 9 14.45 -3.55 30.88
CA LYS A 9 13.39 -2.78 30.25
C LYS A 9 12.41 -3.73 29.52
N VAL A 10 11.17 -3.77 29.98
CA VAL A 10 10.11 -4.57 29.34
C VAL A 10 9.40 -3.70 28.32
N LEU A 11 9.42 -4.14 27.07
CA LEU A 11 8.69 -3.52 25.95
C LEU A 11 7.55 -4.45 25.54
N ASP A 12 6.37 -3.89 25.29
CA ASP A 12 5.32 -4.66 24.64
C ASP A 12 5.49 -4.62 23.11
N ARG A 13 4.79 -5.52 22.42
CA ARG A 13 4.84 -5.63 20.96
C ARG A 13 4.46 -4.32 20.26
N THR A 14 3.51 -3.57 20.79
CA THR A 14 3.06 -2.30 20.22
C THR A 14 4.16 -1.24 20.25
N LEU A 15 4.86 -1.13 21.36
CA LEU A 15 5.96 -0.18 21.51
C LEU A 15 7.12 -0.55 20.57
N LEU A 16 7.42 -1.85 20.44
CA LEU A 16 8.45 -2.32 19.50
C LEU A 16 8.10 -1.96 18.05
N ILE A 17 6.86 -2.17 17.63
CA ILE A 17 6.39 -1.79 16.29
C ILE A 17 6.52 -0.27 16.08
N LEU A 18 6.12 0.53 17.08
CA LEU A 18 6.25 2.00 17.02
C LEU A 18 7.69 2.47 16.93
N ASP A 19 8.62 1.81 17.62
CA ASP A 19 10.04 2.13 17.55
C ASP A 19 10.63 1.80 16.15
N ILE A 20 10.25 0.66 15.56
CA ILE A 20 10.64 0.30 14.20
C ILE A 20 10.12 1.36 13.21
N PHE A 21 8.85 1.74 13.33
CA PHE A 21 8.26 2.75 12.46
C PHE A 21 8.90 4.14 12.64
N ALA A 22 9.27 4.51 13.86
CA ALA A 22 9.97 5.77 14.11
C ALA A 22 11.33 5.84 13.40
N GLY A 23 12.04 4.71 13.34
CA GLY A 23 13.30 4.61 12.61
C GLY A 23 13.14 4.60 11.08
N ARG A 24 11.93 4.30 10.56
CA ARG A 24 11.66 4.17 9.12
C ARG A 24 10.91 5.37 8.52
N ALA A 25 10.33 6.23 9.33
CA ALA A 25 9.60 7.41 8.86
C ALA A 25 10.56 8.44 8.24
N VAL A 26 10.61 8.51 6.93
CA VAL A 26 11.44 9.46 6.18
C VAL A 26 10.63 10.71 5.84
N THR A 27 9.40 10.54 5.35
CA THR A 27 8.54 11.64 4.91
C THR A 27 7.97 12.44 6.10
N GLY A 28 7.56 13.70 5.82
CA GLY A 28 6.87 14.53 6.80
C GLY A 28 5.57 13.85 7.28
N GLU A 29 4.83 13.20 6.39
CA GLU A 29 3.61 12.49 6.72
C GLU A 29 3.87 11.27 7.62
N GLY A 30 4.80 10.40 7.24
CA GLY A 30 5.17 9.24 8.05
C GLY A 30 5.58 9.63 9.47
N LYS A 31 6.36 10.72 9.63
CA LYS A 31 6.75 11.26 10.94
C LYS A 31 5.53 11.72 11.76
N LEU A 32 4.58 12.42 11.14
CA LEU A 32 3.34 12.86 11.81
C LEU A 32 2.48 11.66 12.24
N GLN A 33 2.37 10.64 11.40
CA GLN A 33 1.62 9.42 11.69
C GLN A 33 2.23 8.64 12.85
N VAL A 34 3.55 8.45 12.85
CA VAL A 34 4.27 7.76 13.93
C VAL A 34 4.14 8.55 15.25
N GLU A 35 4.32 9.87 15.22
CA GLU A 35 4.15 10.71 16.42
C GLU A 35 2.73 10.61 16.97
N LEU A 36 1.72 10.65 16.10
CA LEU A 36 0.32 10.48 16.49
C LEU A 36 0.08 9.13 17.15
N ALA A 37 0.60 8.04 16.58
CA ALA A 37 0.48 6.70 17.12
C ALA A 37 1.16 6.56 18.49
N GLN A 38 2.37 7.09 18.64
CA GLN A 38 3.12 7.10 19.91
C GLN A 38 2.38 7.88 21.01
N LEU A 39 1.82 9.05 20.68
CA LEU A 39 1.08 9.85 21.63
C LEU A 39 -0.23 9.18 22.06
N ARG A 40 -0.95 8.53 21.16
CA ARG A 40 -2.16 7.74 21.48
C ARG A 40 -1.82 6.57 22.40
N TYR A 41 -0.74 5.86 22.10
CA TYR A 41 -0.25 4.78 22.95
C TYR A 41 0.11 5.27 24.35
N ARG A 42 0.83 6.39 24.47
CA ARG A 42 1.16 7.02 25.76
C ARG A 42 -0.11 7.46 26.50
N ALA A 43 -1.07 8.08 25.82
CA ALA A 43 -2.33 8.53 26.41
C ALA A 43 -3.15 7.38 27.02
N SER A 44 -3.19 6.22 26.35
CA SER A 44 -3.89 5.03 26.85
C SER A 44 -3.27 4.48 28.14
N ARG A 45 -1.95 4.48 28.25
CA ARG A 45 -1.22 4.04 29.44
C ARG A 45 -1.35 5.00 30.62
N LEU A 46 -1.29 6.31 30.36
CA LEU A 46 -1.50 7.31 31.41
C LEU A 46 -2.91 7.20 32.03
N SER A 47 -3.90 6.76 31.26
CA SER A 47 -5.27 6.52 31.78
C SER A 47 -5.34 5.34 32.77
N GLY A 48 -4.52 4.31 32.61
CA GLY A 48 -4.39 3.19 33.54
C GLY A 48 -3.68 3.53 34.84
N MET A 49 -2.64 4.37 34.78
CA MET A 49 -1.86 4.75 35.97
C MET A 49 -2.64 5.63 36.96
N GLY A 50 -3.57 6.47 36.49
CA GLY A 50 -4.41 7.31 37.36
C GLY A 50 -5.29 6.49 38.32
N ARG A 51 -5.83 5.35 37.88
CA ARG A 51 -6.63 4.46 38.75
C ARG A 51 -5.80 3.72 39.79
N ALA A 52 -4.54 3.43 39.50
CA ALA A 52 -3.62 2.78 40.45
C ALA A 52 -3.16 3.77 41.54
N MET A 53 -2.95 5.04 41.19
CA MET A 53 -2.57 6.08 42.14
C MET A 53 -3.73 6.52 43.06
N SER A 54 -4.96 6.57 42.53
CA SER A 54 -6.15 6.93 43.32
C SER A 54 -6.52 5.90 44.39
N ARG A 55 -6.02 4.65 44.28
CA ARG A 55 -6.22 3.61 45.29
C ARG A 55 -5.27 3.69 46.50
N LEU A 56 -4.21 4.48 46.41
CA LEU A 56 -3.18 4.65 47.43
C LEU A 56 -3.35 5.92 48.29
N GLY A 57 -4.28 6.81 47.94
CA GLY A 57 -4.57 8.06 48.65
C GLY A 57 -5.94 8.01 49.31
N GLY A 58 -6.06 7.47 50.51
CA GLY A 58 -7.28 7.56 51.33
C GLY A 58 -7.46 8.97 51.85
N GLY A 59 -8.33 9.76 51.23
CA GLY A 59 -8.75 11.08 51.72
C GLY A 59 -9.62 11.80 50.71
N ILE A 60 -10.85 12.12 51.13
CA ILE A 60 -11.81 12.89 50.34
C ILE A 60 -11.28 14.33 50.22
N GLY A 61 -10.85 14.76 48.99
CA GLY A 61 -10.67 16.18 48.66
C GLY A 61 -9.25 16.69 48.38
N THR A 62 -8.17 15.92 48.51
CA THR A 62 -6.81 16.39 48.21
C THR A 62 -6.24 15.74 46.96
N ARG A 63 -6.36 16.41 45.82
CA ARG A 63 -5.56 16.11 44.63
C ARG A 63 -4.10 16.36 44.91
N GLY A 64 -3.30 15.30 45.03
CA GLY A 64 -1.87 15.40 45.27
C GLY A 64 -1.11 16.06 44.09
N PRO A 65 0.11 16.59 44.33
CA PRO A 65 0.91 17.23 43.28
C PRO A 65 1.18 16.31 42.07
N GLY A 66 1.20 14.98 42.26
CA GLY A 66 1.34 13.98 41.18
C GLY A 66 0.10 13.87 40.30
N GLU A 67 -1.11 14.02 40.82
CA GLU A 67 -2.36 14.02 40.04
C GLU A 67 -2.45 15.27 39.17
N LYS A 68 -2.06 16.45 39.68
CA LYS A 68 -2.04 17.70 38.88
C LYS A 68 -1.07 17.61 37.72
N LYS A 69 0.11 17.03 37.92
CA LYS A 69 1.11 16.83 36.89
C LYS A 69 0.60 15.86 35.81
N LEU A 70 0.02 14.75 36.22
CA LEU A 70 -0.57 13.75 35.29
C LEU A 70 -1.73 14.33 34.46
N GLU A 71 -2.55 15.18 35.04
CA GLU A 71 -3.65 15.88 34.34
C GLU A 71 -3.11 16.90 33.32
N THR A 72 -2.05 17.63 33.70
CA THR A 72 -1.37 18.54 32.77
C THR A 72 -0.75 17.80 31.60
N ASP A 73 -0.04 16.71 31.86
CA ASP A 73 0.57 15.88 30.81
C ASP A 73 -0.49 15.30 29.86
N ARG A 74 -1.63 14.83 30.39
CA ARG A 74 -2.76 14.39 29.59
C ARG A 74 -3.34 15.48 28.70
N ARG A 75 -3.46 16.70 29.22
CA ARG A 75 -3.94 17.84 28.44
C ARG A 75 -2.99 18.17 27.30
N LEU A 76 -1.69 18.28 27.57
CA LEU A 76 -0.67 18.55 26.56
C LEU A 76 -0.66 17.47 25.45
N ILE A 77 -0.75 16.20 25.83
CA ILE A 77 -0.82 15.10 24.85
C ILE A 77 -2.09 15.22 24.00
N ARG A 78 -3.26 15.51 24.57
CA ARG A 78 -4.50 15.68 23.78
C ARG A 78 -4.43 16.87 22.83
N GLU A 79 -3.86 17.99 23.27
CA GLU A 79 -3.65 19.17 22.44
C GLU A 79 -2.73 18.85 21.26
N ARG A 80 -1.62 18.13 21.52
CA ARG A 80 -0.69 17.71 20.45
C ARG A 80 -1.36 16.74 19.48
N ILE A 81 -2.10 15.74 19.97
CA ILE A 81 -2.90 14.82 19.13
C ILE A 81 -3.87 15.60 18.23
N SER A 82 -4.58 16.61 18.78
CA SER A 82 -5.51 17.43 18.02
C SER A 82 -4.83 18.26 16.94
N ARG A 83 -3.61 18.73 17.17
CA ARG A 83 -2.80 19.45 16.19
C ARG A 83 -2.36 18.51 15.07
N LEU A 84 -1.78 17.35 15.41
CA LEU A 84 -1.32 16.35 14.43
C LEU A 84 -2.46 15.87 13.54
N LYS A 85 -3.65 15.66 14.08
CA LYS A 85 -4.83 15.29 13.28
C LYS A 85 -5.20 16.37 12.24
N ARG A 86 -5.03 17.65 12.57
CA ARG A 86 -5.26 18.73 11.61
C ARG A 86 -4.21 18.76 10.51
N GLU A 87 -2.94 18.64 10.90
CA GLU A 87 -1.82 18.57 9.96
C GLU A 87 -1.98 17.38 8.99
N LEU A 88 -2.33 16.19 9.49
CA LEU A 88 -2.61 15.02 8.66
C LEU A 88 -3.80 15.20 7.72
N LYS A 89 -4.87 15.87 8.17
CA LYS A 89 -6.02 16.18 7.31
C LYS A 89 -5.66 17.09 6.13
N ASP A 90 -4.73 18.01 6.33
CA ASP A 90 -4.27 18.89 5.24
C ASP A 90 -3.39 18.11 4.23
N VAL A 91 -2.59 17.16 4.70
CA VAL A 91 -1.85 16.22 3.84
C VAL A 91 -2.83 15.33 3.04
N GLU A 92 -3.90 14.83 3.67
CA GLU A 92 -4.93 14.02 3.01
C GLU A 92 -5.61 14.79 1.86
N LYS A 93 -5.98 16.06 2.07
CA LYS A 93 -6.53 16.91 1.01
C LYS A 93 -5.58 17.08 -0.17
N HIS A 94 -4.29 17.26 0.11
CA HIS A 94 -3.27 17.37 -0.93
C HIS A 94 -3.16 16.08 -1.75
N ARG A 95 -3.21 14.92 -1.11
CA ARG A 95 -3.26 13.61 -1.78
C ARG A 95 -4.50 13.46 -2.66
N GLU A 96 -5.68 13.88 -2.18
CA GLU A 96 -6.91 13.85 -2.98
C GLU A 96 -6.77 14.67 -4.27
N LEU A 97 -6.13 15.83 -4.22
CA LEU A 97 -5.85 16.65 -5.40
C LEU A 97 -4.93 15.91 -6.39
N ILE A 98 -3.85 15.30 -5.90
CA ILE A 98 -2.92 14.52 -6.74
C ILE A 98 -3.64 13.32 -7.36
N ARG A 99 -4.48 12.58 -6.59
CA ARG A 99 -5.29 11.48 -7.09
C ARG A 99 -6.27 11.94 -8.17
N GLY A 100 -6.91 13.09 -7.96
CA GLY A 100 -7.79 13.70 -8.98
C GLY A 100 -7.06 14.04 -10.28
N GLN A 101 -5.81 14.49 -10.21
CA GLN A 101 -4.98 14.73 -11.39
C GLN A 101 -4.59 13.41 -12.08
N ARG A 102 -4.18 12.38 -11.34
CA ARG A 102 -3.88 11.03 -11.86
C ARG A 102 -5.10 10.41 -12.56
N ALA A 103 -6.28 10.49 -11.95
CA ALA A 103 -7.51 10.00 -12.58
C ALA A 103 -7.81 10.67 -13.92
N ARG A 104 -7.46 11.95 -14.08
CA ARG A 104 -7.62 12.69 -15.34
C ARG A 104 -6.59 12.28 -16.40
N SER A 105 -5.39 11.86 -15.99
CA SER A 105 -4.35 11.40 -16.93
C SER A 105 -4.63 10.01 -17.50
N GLY A 106 -5.63 9.29 -16.97
CA GLY A 106 -5.97 7.93 -17.40
C GLY A 106 -4.99 6.85 -16.99
N LEU A 107 -3.92 7.20 -16.25
CA LEU A 107 -2.95 6.24 -15.76
C LEU A 107 -3.56 5.37 -14.67
N LYS A 108 -3.47 4.06 -14.85
CA LYS A 108 -3.92 3.06 -13.89
C LYS A 108 -2.89 2.85 -12.79
N VAL A 109 -3.36 2.50 -11.59
CA VAL A 109 -2.52 2.29 -10.41
C VAL A 109 -2.63 0.85 -9.94
N ALA A 110 -1.50 0.17 -9.80
CA ALA A 110 -1.38 -1.13 -9.15
C ALA A 110 -0.73 -0.95 -7.77
N ALA A 111 -1.36 -1.44 -6.71
CA ALA A 111 -0.81 -1.40 -5.35
C ALA A 111 -0.22 -2.74 -4.96
N LEU A 112 1.05 -2.75 -4.53
CA LEU A 112 1.70 -3.90 -3.91
C LEU A 112 1.19 -4.03 -2.48
N VAL A 113 0.50 -5.11 -2.18
CA VAL A 113 0.00 -5.45 -0.85
C VAL A 113 0.57 -6.79 -0.41
N GLY A 114 0.66 -7.04 0.88
CA GLY A 114 1.16 -8.31 1.37
C GLY A 114 1.71 -8.21 2.79
N TYR A 115 2.00 -9.35 3.36
CA TYR A 115 2.53 -9.41 4.72
C TYR A 115 3.91 -8.74 4.80
N THR A 116 4.33 -8.33 6.02
CA THR A 116 5.67 -7.77 6.22
C THR A 116 6.73 -8.79 5.79
N SER A 117 7.80 -8.33 5.17
CA SER A 117 8.92 -9.15 4.64
C SER A 117 8.54 -10.15 3.53
N ALA A 118 7.39 -10.04 2.90
CA ALA A 118 7.03 -10.87 1.74
C ALA A 118 7.84 -10.51 0.46
N GLY A 119 8.52 -9.36 0.46
CA GLY A 119 9.36 -8.91 -0.66
C GLY A 119 8.68 -7.90 -1.59
N LYS A 120 7.73 -7.10 -1.10
CA LYS A 120 7.03 -6.08 -1.90
C LYS A 120 7.99 -5.07 -2.53
N SER A 121 8.83 -4.45 -1.72
CA SER A 121 9.82 -3.46 -2.19
C SER A 121 10.88 -4.09 -3.11
N SER A 122 11.22 -5.37 -2.89
CA SER A 122 12.10 -6.13 -3.79
C SER A 122 11.46 -6.35 -5.16
N ILE A 123 10.15 -6.67 -5.20
CA ILE A 123 9.39 -6.77 -6.46
C ILE A 123 9.31 -5.40 -7.16
N GLU A 124 9.01 -4.31 -6.43
CA GLU A 124 9.00 -2.96 -7.00
C GLU A 124 10.36 -2.61 -7.62
N ASN A 125 11.46 -2.87 -6.91
CA ASN A 125 12.80 -2.62 -7.39
C ASN A 125 13.13 -3.43 -8.65
N ALA A 126 12.81 -4.72 -8.63
CA ALA A 126 13.09 -5.62 -9.76
C ALA A 126 12.27 -5.26 -11.02
N LEU A 127 11.08 -4.66 -10.85
CA LEU A 127 10.25 -4.20 -11.97
C LEU A 127 10.70 -2.85 -12.54
N THR A 128 11.24 -1.96 -11.70
CA THR A 128 11.52 -0.55 -12.06
C THR A 128 13.00 -0.23 -12.20
N ASP A 129 13.91 -1.22 -12.06
CA ASP A 129 15.38 -1.05 -12.08
C ASP A 129 15.90 0.06 -11.12
N ALA A 130 15.21 0.30 -10.04
CA ALA A 130 15.35 1.50 -9.24
C ALA A 130 16.46 1.48 -8.17
N GLY A 131 17.19 0.38 -8.00
CA GLY A 131 18.39 0.29 -7.15
C GLY A 131 18.21 0.68 -5.67
N ILE A 132 17.00 0.55 -5.11
CA ILE A 132 16.78 0.85 -3.70
C ILE A 132 17.43 -0.24 -2.84
N LEU A 133 18.07 0.18 -1.76
CA LEU A 133 18.61 -0.70 -0.73
C LEU A 133 17.48 -1.62 -0.21
N GLU A 134 17.60 -2.89 -0.52
CA GLU A 134 16.76 -3.93 0.06
C GLU A 134 17.18 -4.15 1.50
N ASP A 135 16.29 -3.85 2.43
CA ASP A 135 16.53 -4.10 3.83
C ASP A 135 15.68 -5.31 4.25
N ALA A 136 16.34 -6.38 4.65
CA ALA A 136 15.69 -7.61 5.13
C ALA A 136 14.92 -7.42 6.45
N MET A 137 14.87 -6.20 6.97
CA MET A 137 14.20 -5.87 8.23
C MET A 137 12.68 -5.76 8.07
N LEU A 138 11.97 -6.05 9.16
CA LEU A 138 10.52 -5.86 9.26
C LEU A 138 10.12 -4.40 8.98
N PHE A 139 9.06 -4.21 8.20
CA PHE A 139 8.53 -2.89 7.82
C PHE A 139 9.57 -2.01 7.11
N SER A 140 10.21 -2.55 6.08
CA SER A 140 11.16 -1.80 5.24
C SER A 140 10.53 -0.55 4.63
N THR A 141 9.24 -0.60 4.29
CA THR A 141 8.48 0.51 3.73
C THR A 141 7.43 0.98 4.73
N LEU A 142 7.53 2.23 5.16
CA LEU A 142 6.52 2.93 5.94
C LEU A 142 5.80 3.98 5.09
N ASP A 143 6.56 4.70 4.30
CA ASP A 143 6.08 5.73 3.38
C ASP A 143 5.77 5.09 2.02
N THR A 144 4.59 5.38 1.47
CA THR A 144 4.22 4.87 0.14
C THR A 144 5.08 5.52 -0.94
N THR A 145 5.68 4.70 -1.79
CA THR A 145 6.37 5.15 -2.99
C THR A 145 5.50 4.80 -4.20
N THR A 146 5.40 5.73 -5.15
CA THR A 146 4.69 5.48 -6.41
C THR A 146 5.67 5.68 -7.55
N ARG A 147 5.76 4.71 -8.43
CA ARG A 147 6.67 4.69 -9.57
C ARG A 147 5.94 4.35 -10.84
N SER A 148 6.47 4.85 -11.94
CA SER A 148 6.04 4.49 -13.26
C SER A 148 6.70 3.18 -13.70
N LEU A 149 5.91 2.31 -14.31
CA LEU A 149 6.36 1.08 -14.95
C LEU A 149 5.81 1.02 -16.38
N MET A 150 6.70 0.88 -17.35
CA MET A 150 6.34 0.53 -18.71
C MET A 150 6.10 -0.97 -18.81
N LEU A 151 4.87 -1.36 -19.15
CA LEU A 151 4.50 -2.77 -19.34
C LEU A 151 4.89 -3.27 -20.73
N ASP A 152 4.69 -2.41 -21.73
CA ASP A 152 5.14 -2.60 -23.11
C ASP A 152 5.59 -1.24 -23.71
N ALA A 153 5.82 -1.15 -25.01
CA ALA A 153 6.30 0.07 -25.66
C ALA A 153 5.31 1.27 -25.54
N THR A 154 4.05 1.02 -25.19
CA THR A 154 2.98 2.01 -25.24
C THR A 154 2.19 2.15 -23.93
N GLN A 155 2.20 1.14 -23.08
CA GLN A 155 1.42 1.09 -21.86
C GLN A 155 2.23 1.35 -20.61
N GLU A 156 1.91 2.45 -19.95
CA GLU A 156 2.44 2.84 -18.67
C GLU A 156 1.43 2.57 -17.55
N ILE A 157 1.89 2.11 -16.41
CA ILE A 157 1.12 1.94 -15.18
C ILE A 157 1.89 2.52 -14.00
N LEU A 158 1.20 2.98 -12.99
CA LEU A 158 1.81 3.37 -11.74
C LEU A 158 1.81 2.19 -10.77
N ILE A 159 2.96 1.86 -10.22
CA ILE A 159 3.10 0.89 -9.13
C ILE A 159 3.31 1.65 -7.83
N THR A 160 2.58 1.25 -6.80
CA THR A 160 2.69 1.85 -5.46
C THR A 160 3.02 0.76 -4.45
N ASP A 161 4.19 0.88 -3.79
CA ASP A 161 4.51 0.05 -2.62
C ASP A 161 3.76 0.55 -1.39
N THR A 162 3.24 -0.39 -0.59
CA THR A 162 2.49 -0.09 0.61
C THR A 162 3.15 -0.70 1.86
N VAL A 163 2.74 -0.22 3.02
CA VAL A 163 3.18 -0.78 4.31
C VAL A 163 2.79 -2.26 4.39
N GLY A 164 3.74 -3.10 4.85
CA GLY A 164 3.49 -4.51 5.07
C GLY A 164 2.45 -4.76 6.17
N PHE A 165 1.50 -5.64 5.90
CA PHE A 165 0.52 -6.06 6.90
C PHE A 165 1.15 -6.98 7.95
N ILE A 166 0.60 -6.97 9.14
CA ILE A 166 1.02 -7.82 10.24
C ILE A 166 -0.19 -8.27 11.05
N ARG A 167 -0.14 -9.50 11.54
CA ARG A 167 -1.21 -10.06 12.38
C ARG A 167 -1.42 -9.22 13.65
N LYS A 168 -2.68 -8.99 14.02
CA LYS A 168 -3.09 -8.25 15.23
C LYS A 168 -2.43 -6.87 15.31
N LEU A 169 -2.51 -6.11 14.21
CA LEU A 169 -2.11 -4.70 14.24
C LEU A 169 -3.02 -3.96 15.24
N PRO A 170 -2.47 -3.26 16.25
CA PRO A 170 -3.29 -2.51 17.19
C PRO A 170 -4.15 -1.45 16.48
N HIS A 171 -5.42 -1.33 16.83
CA HIS A 171 -6.37 -0.41 16.18
C HIS A 171 -5.89 1.04 16.09
N HIS A 172 -5.18 1.52 17.11
CA HIS A 172 -4.62 2.88 17.09
C HIS A 172 -3.47 3.05 16.07
N LEU A 173 -2.78 1.97 15.70
CA LEU A 173 -1.82 1.97 14.58
C LEU A 173 -2.53 1.92 13.24
N VAL A 174 -3.59 1.12 13.10
CA VAL A 174 -4.41 1.09 11.88
C VAL A 174 -4.91 2.49 11.54
N GLU A 175 -5.44 3.23 12.54
CA GLU A 175 -5.90 4.61 12.32
C GLU A 175 -4.76 5.58 11.98
N ALA A 176 -3.55 5.38 12.54
CA ALA A 176 -2.42 6.25 12.26
C ALA A 176 -1.88 6.05 10.83
N PHE A 177 -1.90 4.79 10.34
CA PHE A 177 -1.41 4.42 9.01
C PHE A 177 -2.53 4.23 7.98
N LYS A 178 -3.75 4.63 8.33
CA LYS A 178 -4.91 4.50 7.46
C LYS A 178 -4.64 5.10 6.07
N SER A 179 -4.02 6.27 6.00
CA SER A 179 -3.73 6.94 4.74
C SER A 179 -2.73 6.18 3.85
N THR A 180 -1.74 5.49 4.42
CA THR A 180 -0.80 4.65 3.66
C THR A 180 -1.43 3.35 3.22
N LEU A 181 -2.31 2.78 4.04
CA LEU A 181 -3.09 1.59 3.70
C LEU A 181 -4.21 1.89 2.69
N GLU A 182 -4.72 3.12 2.67
CA GLU A 182 -5.75 3.56 1.72
C GLU A 182 -5.28 3.56 0.26
N GLU A 183 -3.97 3.56 -0.02
CA GLU A 183 -3.48 3.42 -1.39
C GLU A 183 -3.96 2.11 -2.04
N ALA A 184 -4.07 1.01 -1.27
CA ALA A 184 -4.70 -0.22 -1.75
C ALA A 184 -6.18 -0.04 -2.09
N ARG A 185 -6.90 0.82 -1.34
CA ARG A 185 -8.31 1.14 -1.62
C ARG A 185 -8.50 1.93 -2.90
N TYR A 186 -7.56 2.80 -3.25
CA TYR A 186 -7.66 3.67 -4.44
C TYR A 186 -6.99 3.10 -5.68
N ALA A 187 -6.20 2.04 -5.54
CA ALA A 187 -5.61 1.34 -6.67
C ALA A 187 -6.68 0.70 -7.56
N ASP A 188 -6.39 0.58 -8.85
CA ASP A 188 -7.22 -0.14 -9.83
C ASP A 188 -6.98 -1.65 -9.77
N ILE A 189 -5.74 -2.07 -9.45
CA ILE A 189 -5.29 -3.46 -9.42
C ILE A 189 -4.55 -3.69 -8.11
N LEU A 190 -4.72 -4.86 -7.49
CA LEU A 190 -3.97 -5.28 -6.32
C LEU A 190 -2.96 -6.36 -6.73
N ILE A 191 -1.70 -6.17 -6.33
CA ILE A 191 -0.63 -7.17 -6.47
C ILE A 191 -0.33 -7.70 -5.08
N HIS A 192 -0.86 -8.89 -4.77
CA HIS A 192 -0.67 -9.53 -3.48
C HIS A 192 0.63 -10.32 -3.46
N VAL A 193 1.65 -9.81 -2.79
CA VAL A 193 2.96 -10.47 -2.65
C VAL A 193 2.95 -11.37 -1.42
N VAL A 194 3.23 -12.64 -1.63
CA VAL A 194 3.22 -13.72 -0.64
C VAL A 194 4.61 -14.33 -0.54
N ASP A 195 5.10 -14.57 0.67
CA ASP A 195 6.32 -15.34 0.90
C ASP A 195 6.02 -16.83 0.77
N ALA A 196 6.36 -17.42 -0.35
CA ALA A 196 6.12 -18.83 -0.63
C ALA A 196 6.97 -19.77 0.24
N SER A 197 8.06 -19.31 0.81
CA SER A 197 8.93 -20.07 1.69
C SER A 197 8.48 -20.07 3.17
N SER A 198 7.46 -19.26 3.49
CA SER A 198 6.98 -19.15 4.87
C SER A 198 6.12 -20.35 5.27
N PRO A 199 6.40 -21.00 6.43
CA PRO A 199 5.52 -22.04 6.96
C PRO A 199 4.13 -21.51 7.34
N ASP A 200 3.99 -20.22 7.57
CA ASP A 200 2.74 -19.56 7.94
C ASP A 200 2.04 -18.88 6.74
N MET A 201 2.37 -19.27 5.50
CA MET A 201 1.90 -18.63 4.26
C MET A 201 0.39 -18.43 4.24
N ASP A 202 -0.39 -19.47 4.47
CA ASP A 202 -1.86 -19.41 4.42
C ASP A 202 -2.44 -18.45 5.46
N MET A 203 -1.88 -18.45 6.68
CA MET A 203 -2.29 -17.53 7.73
C MET A 203 -1.94 -16.08 7.35
N GLN A 204 -0.78 -15.84 6.75
CA GLN A 204 -0.36 -14.53 6.29
C GLN A 204 -1.29 -14.02 5.17
N MET A 205 -1.61 -14.86 4.19
CA MET A 205 -2.58 -14.55 3.14
C MET A 205 -3.95 -14.19 3.71
N HIS A 206 -4.43 -14.99 4.67
CA HIS A 206 -5.70 -14.71 5.35
C HIS A 206 -5.71 -13.32 6.01
N VAL A 207 -4.65 -12.96 6.75
CA VAL A 207 -4.52 -11.64 7.40
C VAL A 207 -4.55 -10.50 6.38
N VAL A 208 -3.90 -10.67 5.23
CA VAL A 208 -3.90 -9.67 4.16
C VAL A 208 -5.32 -9.45 3.61
N TYR A 209 -6.02 -10.52 3.26
CA TYR A 209 -7.39 -10.44 2.73
C TYR A 209 -8.39 -9.84 3.73
N GLU A 210 -8.29 -10.21 5.02
CA GLU A 210 -9.10 -9.61 6.07
C GLU A 210 -8.85 -8.08 6.17
N THR A 211 -7.57 -7.68 6.12
CA THR A 211 -7.23 -6.26 6.18
C THR A 211 -7.72 -5.50 4.95
N LEU A 212 -7.61 -6.08 3.75
CA LEU A 212 -8.15 -5.48 2.52
C LEU A 212 -9.66 -5.31 2.58
N ARG A 213 -10.38 -6.28 3.18
CA ARG A 213 -11.82 -6.18 3.42
C ARG A 213 -12.15 -5.04 4.38
N GLU A 214 -11.45 -4.92 5.50
CA GLU A 214 -11.62 -3.83 6.46
C GLU A 214 -11.36 -2.44 5.85
N LEU A 215 -10.45 -2.35 4.88
CA LEU A 215 -10.15 -1.12 4.14
C LEU A 215 -11.16 -0.81 3.03
N GLY A 216 -12.08 -1.74 2.70
CA GLY A 216 -13.01 -1.61 1.59
C GLY A 216 -12.31 -1.66 0.22
N ALA A 217 -11.27 -2.48 0.09
CA ALA A 217 -10.51 -2.69 -1.13
C ALA A 217 -10.93 -3.97 -1.89
N GLU A 218 -12.08 -4.55 -1.54
CA GLU A 218 -12.64 -5.73 -2.21
C GLU A 218 -13.18 -5.42 -3.61
N GLY A 219 -13.34 -6.47 -4.42
CA GLY A 219 -13.95 -6.38 -5.76
C GLY A 219 -13.02 -5.85 -6.85
N LYS A 220 -11.73 -5.71 -6.56
CA LYS A 220 -10.72 -5.31 -7.54
C LYS A 220 -10.04 -6.55 -8.13
N PRO A 221 -9.48 -6.44 -9.36
CA PRO A 221 -8.59 -7.45 -9.88
C PRO A 221 -7.40 -7.68 -8.95
N VAL A 222 -7.08 -8.95 -8.69
CA VAL A 222 -5.97 -9.36 -7.82
C VAL A 222 -5.01 -10.25 -8.58
N ILE A 223 -3.73 -9.94 -8.53
CA ILE A 223 -2.64 -10.82 -8.97
C ILE A 223 -1.89 -11.26 -7.73
N THR A 224 -1.87 -12.56 -7.42
CA THR A 224 -1.09 -13.10 -6.31
C THR A 224 0.27 -13.57 -6.81
N LEU A 225 1.33 -12.99 -6.24
CA LEU A 225 2.72 -13.36 -6.50
C LEU A 225 3.23 -14.21 -5.35
N PHE A 226 3.47 -15.48 -5.61
CA PHE A 226 4.15 -16.38 -4.69
C PHE A 226 5.65 -16.18 -4.82
N ASN A 227 6.17 -15.20 -4.07
CA ASN A 227 7.55 -14.74 -4.13
C ASN A 227 8.50 -15.65 -3.35
N LYS A 228 9.80 -15.51 -3.61
CA LYS A 228 10.89 -16.29 -3.04
C LYS A 228 10.91 -17.75 -3.49
N GLN A 229 10.51 -18.01 -4.73
CA GLN A 229 10.58 -19.37 -5.32
C GLN A 229 12.01 -19.93 -5.31
N ASP A 230 13.03 -19.07 -5.35
CA ASP A 230 14.45 -19.44 -5.24
C ASP A 230 14.83 -20.10 -3.91
N LEU A 231 13.98 -20.03 -2.88
CA LEU A 231 14.18 -20.68 -1.58
C LEU A 231 13.46 -22.03 -1.46
N LEU A 232 12.64 -22.40 -2.45
CA LEU A 232 11.91 -23.67 -2.43
C LEU A 232 12.75 -24.78 -3.06
N ALA A 233 12.73 -25.98 -2.44
CA ALA A 233 13.44 -27.15 -2.97
C ALA A 233 12.79 -27.71 -4.25
N GLU A 234 11.49 -27.54 -4.40
CA GLU A 234 10.71 -27.92 -5.58
C GLU A 234 9.77 -26.76 -5.96
N ASN A 235 9.64 -26.48 -7.26
CA ASN A 235 8.68 -25.50 -7.76
C ASN A 235 7.25 -26.06 -7.62
N GLY A 236 6.63 -25.82 -6.47
CA GLY A 236 5.23 -26.15 -6.23
C GLY A 236 4.30 -25.21 -6.98
N THR A 237 3.25 -25.76 -7.60
CA THR A 237 2.19 -24.95 -8.21
C THR A 237 1.28 -24.40 -7.10
N GLN A 238 1.64 -23.27 -6.53
CA GLN A 238 0.80 -22.58 -5.54
C GLN A 238 -0.29 -21.80 -6.28
N ARG A 239 -1.52 -21.83 -5.75
CA ARG A 239 -2.67 -21.16 -6.36
C ARG A 239 -3.50 -20.43 -5.32
N ASP A 240 -3.83 -19.21 -5.62
CA ASP A 240 -4.79 -18.42 -4.87
C ASP A 240 -6.12 -18.37 -5.63
N PHE A 241 -7.15 -19.01 -5.08
CA PHE A 241 -8.48 -19.09 -5.71
C PHE A 241 -9.28 -17.77 -5.60
N ARG A 242 -8.78 -16.78 -4.86
CA ARG A 242 -9.38 -15.45 -4.73
C ARG A 242 -8.81 -14.46 -5.72
N ALA A 243 -7.69 -14.81 -6.35
CA ALA A 243 -6.99 -13.96 -7.30
C ALA A 243 -7.35 -14.31 -8.75
N ASP A 244 -7.27 -13.33 -9.64
CA ASP A 244 -7.41 -13.52 -11.08
C ASP A 244 -6.22 -14.30 -11.66
N TYR A 245 -5.02 -14.03 -11.14
CA TYR A 245 -3.76 -14.68 -11.52
C TYR A 245 -2.97 -15.11 -10.30
N SER A 246 -2.29 -16.25 -10.42
CA SER A 246 -1.36 -16.78 -9.42
C SER A 246 -0.04 -17.07 -10.12
N ILE A 247 1.02 -16.35 -9.75
CA ILE A 247 2.31 -16.39 -10.43
C ILE A 247 3.40 -16.70 -9.42
N GLY A 248 4.23 -17.71 -9.72
CA GLY A 248 5.43 -18.00 -8.94
C GLY A 248 6.55 -17.04 -9.31
N THR A 249 7.06 -16.27 -8.33
CA THR A 249 8.06 -15.23 -8.59
C THR A 249 9.28 -15.36 -7.70
N SER A 250 10.38 -14.80 -8.15
CA SER A 250 11.55 -14.49 -7.32
C SER A 250 12.06 -13.10 -7.70
N ALA A 251 11.87 -12.15 -6.81
CA ALA A 251 12.43 -10.80 -6.99
C ALA A 251 13.95 -10.81 -7.15
N ARG A 252 14.62 -11.81 -6.54
CA ARG A 252 16.06 -11.97 -6.58
C ARG A 252 16.57 -12.41 -7.95
N THR A 253 15.86 -13.32 -8.61
CA THR A 253 16.30 -13.92 -9.89
C THR A 253 15.62 -13.31 -11.10
N GLY A 254 14.55 -12.51 -10.90
CA GLY A 254 13.70 -11.98 -11.97
C GLY A 254 12.64 -12.97 -12.48
N GLN A 255 12.58 -14.19 -11.94
CA GLN A 255 11.60 -15.19 -12.34
C GLN A 255 10.18 -14.68 -12.17
N GLY A 256 9.30 -14.91 -13.16
CA GLY A 256 7.88 -14.58 -13.11
C GLY A 256 7.53 -13.09 -13.31
N LEU A 257 8.52 -12.20 -13.46
CA LEU A 257 8.25 -10.76 -13.64
C LEU A 257 7.65 -10.43 -15.02
N ASP A 258 8.05 -11.14 -16.07
CA ASP A 258 7.45 -10.97 -17.40
C ASP A 258 6.03 -11.51 -17.45
N GLU A 259 5.74 -12.61 -16.72
CA GLU A 259 4.37 -13.13 -16.53
C GLU A 259 3.49 -12.10 -15.80
N LEU A 260 4.04 -11.42 -14.78
CA LEU A 260 3.36 -10.33 -14.10
C LEU A 260 3.02 -9.17 -15.05
N ARG A 261 3.97 -8.74 -15.90
CA ARG A 261 3.72 -7.69 -16.90
C ARG A 261 2.61 -8.10 -17.85
N THR A 262 2.62 -9.34 -18.32
CA THR A 262 1.58 -9.90 -19.18
C THR A 262 0.21 -9.90 -18.49
N ALA A 263 0.13 -10.38 -17.26
CA ALA A 263 -1.12 -10.41 -16.48
C ALA A 263 -1.68 -9.00 -16.23
N LEU A 264 -0.80 -8.03 -15.95
CA LEU A 264 -1.22 -6.61 -15.83
C LEU A 264 -1.81 -6.08 -17.12
N LEU A 265 -1.16 -6.33 -18.26
CA LEU A 265 -1.68 -5.94 -19.59
C LEU A 265 -3.04 -6.58 -19.87
N GLU A 266 -3.21 -7.87 -19.59
CA GLU A 266 -4.48 -8.57 -19.80
C GLU A 266 -5.60 -7.99 -18.94
N ILE A 267 -5.34 -7.66 -17.66
CA ILE A 267 -6.32 -7.01 -16.78
C ILE A 267 -6.70 -5.63 -17.33
N LEU A 268 -5.73 -4.83 -17.76
CA LEU A 268 -5.98 -3.49 -18.30
C LEU A 268 -6.81 -3.51 -19.58
N ARG A 269 -6.71 -4.59 -20.37
CA ARG A 269 -7.42 -4.79 -21.64
C ARG A 269 -8.81 -5.40 -21.49
N ARG A 270 -9.17 -5.95 -20.32
CA ARG A 270 -10.48 -6.61 -20.10
C ARG A 270 -11.68 -5.73 -20.45
N ASP A 271 -11.61 -4.45 -20.13
CA ASP A 271 -12.68 -3.49 -20.32
C ASP A 271 -12.50 -2.63 -21.59
N GLN A 272 -11.52 -2.99 -22.44
CA GLN A 272 -11.21 -2.27 -23.66
C GLN A 272 -11.60 -3.09 -24.89
N ILE A 273 -11.97 -2.39 -25.96
CA ILE A 273 -12.34 -2.98 -27.23
C ILE A 273 -11.15 -2.85 -28.18
N TYR A 274 -10.67 -3.98 -28.69
CA TYR A 274 -9.65 -3.96 -29.74
C TYR A 274 -10.25 -3.44 -31.07
N ILE A 275 -9.56 -2.49 -31.67
CA ILE A 275 -9.90 -1.93 -32.99
C ILE A 275 -8.69 -2.04 -33.92
N GLU A 276 -9.01 -2.35 -35.20
CA GLU A 276 -8.06 -2.24 -36.32
C GLU A 276 -8.77 -1.46 -37.41
N ARG A 277 -8.33 -0.22 -37.63
CA ARG A 277 -9.01 0.71 -38.56
C ARG A 277 -8.02 1.53 -39.36
N LEU A 278 -8.41 1.83 -40.59
CA LEU A 278 -7.73 2.79 -41.46
C LEU A 278 -8.52 4.08 -41.45
N TYR A 279 -7.92 5.16 -40.99
CA TYR A 279 -8.53 6.50 -40.99
C TYR A 279 -7.96 7.35 -42.10
N SER A 280 -8.81 8.10 -42.81
CA SER A 280 -8.35 9.11 -43.75
C SER A 280 -7.61 10.25 -43.04
N PHE A 281 -6.76 10.99 -43.73
CA PHE A 281 -6.04 12.12 -43.13
C PHE A 281 -6.97 13.21 -42.58
N ASP A 282 -8.19 13.36 -43.13
CA ASP A 282 -9.22 14.26 -42.61
C ASP A 282 -9.78 13.83 -41.25
N GLU A 283 -9.63 12.54 -40.90
CA GLU A 283 -10.07 11.95 -39.65
C GLU A 283 -8.93 11.84 -38.62
N ALA A 284 -7.79 12.52 -38.82
CA ALA A 284 -6.65 12.49 -37.93
C ALA A 284 -6.97 12.88 -36.46
N TRP A 285 -8.06 13.59 -36.21
CA TRP A 285 -8.55 13.88 -34.87
C TRP A 285 -8.97 12.61 -34.09
N LYS A 286 -9.45 11.57 -34.79
CA LYS A 286 -9.80 10.26 -34.19
C LYS A 286 -8.53 9.55 -33.69
N THR A 287 -7.45 9.62 -34.48
CA THR A 287 -6.15 9.03 -34.07
C THR A 287 -5.60 9.72 -32.83
N GLN A 288 -5.76 11.04 -32.75
CA GLN A 288 -5.37 11.81 -31.56
C GLN A 288 -6.24 11.46 -30.34
N LEU A 289 -7.53 11.21 -30.51
CA LEU A 289 -8.42 10.75 -29.44
C LEU A 289 -8.02 9.37 -28.94
N ILE A 290 -7.65 8.44 -29.84
CA ILE A 290 -7.16 7.11 -29.50
C ILE A 290 -5.84 7.22 -28.74
N ARG A 291 -4.88 8.05 -29.16
CA ARG A 291 -3.61 8.27 -28.46
C ARG A 291 -3.79 8.83 -27.05
N SER A 292 -4.82 9.68 -26.87
CA SER A 292 -5.06 10.37 -25.58
C SER A 292 -5.87 9.55 -24.58
N ARG A 293 -6.71 8.60 -25.02
CA ARG A 293 -7.67 7.87 -24.19
C ARG A 293 -7.68 6.37 -24.39
N GLY A 294 -7.08 5.87 -25.45
CA GLY A 294 -6.92 4.46 -25.75
C GLY A 294 -5.49 4.00 -25.53
N GLN A 295 -5.25 2.72 -25.78
CA GLN A 295 -3.93 2.10 -25.78
C GLN A 295 -3.55 1.80 -27.23
N LEU A 296 -2.59 2.55 -27.76
CA LEU A 296 -2.09 2.35 -29.13
C LEU A 296 -1.19 1.11 -29.16
N VAL A 297 -1.45 0.18 -30.07
CA VAL A 297 -0.62 -1.01 -30.31
C VAL A 297 0.34 -0.77 -31.49
N SER A 298 -0.19 -0.28 -32.61
CA SER A 298 0.62 0.13 -33.75
C SER A 298 -0.07 1.26 -34.52
N GLU A 299 0.74 2.08 -35.16
CA GLU A 299 0.30 3.17 -36.03
C GLU A 299 1.23 3.21 -37.24
N GLU A 300 0.65 3.13 -38.41
CA GLU A 300 1.36 3.15 -39.68
C GLU A 300 0.73 4.19 -40.64
N TYR A 301 1.57 5.03 -41.21
CA TYR A 301 1.17 6.00 -42.21
C TYR A 301 1.24 5.37 -43.59
N LEU A 302 0.11 5.12 -44.19
CA LEU A 302 -0.05 4.57 -45.52
C LEU A 302 -0.44 5.67 -46.52
N PRO A 303 -0.23 5.49 -47.82
CA PRO A 303 -0.70 6.47 -48.82
C PRO A 303 -2.20 6.74 -48.75
N GLU A 304 -2.99 5.78 -48.31
CA GLU A 304 -4.44 5.80 -48.20
C GLU A 304 -4.97 6.39 -46.90
N GLY A 305 -4.09 6.59 -45.90
CA GLY A 305 -4.46 7.09 -44.58
C GLY A 305 -3.60 6.56 -43.46
N ILE A 306 -4.09 6.62 -42.22
CA ILE A 306 -3.42 6.21 -41.00
C ILE A 306 -4.05 4.90 -40.51
N SER A 307 -3.29 3.80 -40.61
CA SER A 307 -3.68 2.50 -40.05
C SER A 307 -3.38 2.45 -38.57
N ILE A 308 -4.38 2.13 -37.75
CA ILE A 308 -4.26 2.06 -36.30
C ILE A 308 -4.77 0.72 -35.80
N LYS A 309 -3.95 0.10 -34.93
CA LYS A 309 -4.34 -1.00 -34.03
C LYS A 309 -4.28 -0.47 -32.61
N ALA A 310 -5.39 -0.54 -31.91
CA ALA A 310 -5.49 0.01 -30.55
C ALA A 310 -6.54 -0.71 -29.71
N TYR A 311 -6.39 -0.63 -28.40
CA TYR A 311 -7.45 -0.93 -27.44
C TYR A 311 -8.10 0.38 -27.01
N VAL A 312 -9.42 0.47 -27.07
CA VAL A 312 -10.15 1.69 -26.74
C VAL A 312 -11.23 1.41 -25.69
N PRO A 313 -11.40 2.29 -24.69
CA PRO A 313 -12.52 2.20 -23.77
C PRO A 313 -13.87 2.27 -24.51
N GLY A 314 -14.89 1.56 -24.01
CA GLY A 314 -16.22 1.54 -24.59
C GLY A 314 -16.83 2.94 -24.80
N GLU A 315 -16.47 3.91 -23.95
CA GLU A 315 -16.95 5.31 -24.04
C GLU A 315 -16.54 6.03 -25.33
N ILE A 316 -15.39 5.68 -25.89
CA ILE A 316 -14.89 6.32 -27.12
C ILE A 316 -15.02 5.43 -28.35
N TYR A 317 -15.34 4.15 -28.18
CA TYR A 317 -15.47 3.20 -29.30
C TYR A 317 -16.44 3.68 -30.40
N GLY A 318 -17.56 4.29 -30.03
CA GLY A 318 -18.52 4.85 -30.96
C GLY A 318 -18.12 6.18 -31.62
N LYS A 319 -16.99 6.78 -31.16
CA LYS A 319 -16.50 8.07 -31.69
C LYS A 319 -15.30 7.93 -32.62
N VAL A 320 -14.66 6.77 -32.59
CA VAL A 320 -13.45 6.44 -33.36
C VAL A 320 -13.69 5.43 -34.45
#